data_7fba21f09e1d988268b997e3781d1ec3
#
_entry.id   7fba21f09e1d988268b997e3781d1ec3
#
_cell.length_a   1.000
_cell.length_b   1.000
_cell.length_c   1.000
_cell.angle_alpha   90.00
_cell.angle_beta   90.00
_cell.angle_gamma   90.00
#
_symmetry.space_group_name_H-M   'P 1'
#
loop_
_entity.id
_entity.type
_entity.pdbx_description
1 polymer ?
#
loop_
_entity_poly.entity_id
_entity_poly.type
_entity_poly.pdbx_seq_one_letter_code
_entity_poly.pdbx_strand_id
1 'polypeptide(L)'
;MDFEKIKKIGDRKPKITPNIENLEEFKKNFDWEDVFNEISWLPGGGLNNAHVCIDSHVETGNGEKKAMIWHGKNDEKEEYTFNDLKNL
;
A
#
# COMPACT_ATOMS: atom_id res chain seq x y z
N MET A 1 -13.86 -30.51 6.30
CA MET A 1 -12.51 -30.66 6.87
C MET A 1 -12.27 -29.52 7.85
N ASP A 2 -12.03 -29.87 9.10
CA ASP A 2 -11.79 -28.85 10.13
C ASP A 2 -10.28 -28.60 10.27
N PHE A 3 -9.91 -27.36 10.22
CA PHE A 3 -8.53 -26.93 10.45
C PHE A 3 -8.40 -26.32 11.84
N GLU A 4 -7.31 -26.63 12.52
CA GLU A 4 -7.02 -25.99 13.79
C GLU A 4 -6.77 -24.50 13.58
N LYS A 5 -7.30 -23.68 14.50
CA LYS A 5 -7.05 -22.25 14.49
C LYS A 5 -5.59 -21.97 14.82
N ILE A 6 -4.95 -21.17 14.01
CA ILE A 6 -3.61 -20.68 14.31
C ILE A 6 -3.71 -19.71 15.48
N LYS A 7 -3.02 -20.03 16.56
CA LYS A 7 -2.99 -19.20 17.77
C LYS A 7 -1.63 -18.51 17.88
N LYS A 8 -1.63 -17.32 18.49
CA LYS A 8 -0.39 -16.64 18.83
C LYS A 8 0.40 -17.48 19.83
N ILE A 9 1.71 -17.55 19.65
CA ILE A 9 2.60 -18.30 20.52
C ILE A 9 3.04 -17.42 21.69
N GLY A 10 2.42 -17.62 22.88
CA GLY A 10 2.80 -16.99 24.13
C GLY A 10 2.89 -15.46 24.12
N ASP A 11 3.76 -14.91 24.93
CA ASP A 11 3.98 -13.46 25.06
C ASP A 11 4.99 -12.92 24.05
N ARG A 12 5.03 -13.51 22.88
CA ARG A 12 5.97 -13.12 21.83
C ARG A 12 5.69 -11.72 21.34
N LYS A 13 6.60 -10.79 21.63
CA LYS A 13 6.52 -9.42 21.13
C LYS A 13 7.08 -9.34 19.71
N PRO A 14 6.41 -8.61 18.80
CA PRO A 14 6.96 -8.36 17.47
C PRO A 14 8.23 -7.52 17.56
N LYS A 15 9.20 -7.77 16.67
CA LYS A 15 10.44 -6.99 16.59
C LYS A 15 10.22 -5.57 16.07
N ILE A 16 9.17 -5.38 15.32
CA ILE A 16 8.77 -4.09 14.72
C ILE A 16 7.37 -3.78 15.22
N THR A 17 7.13 -2.53 15.60
CA THR A 17 5.80 -2.09 16.02
C THR A 17 4.78 -2.31 14.89
N PRO A 18 3.70 -3.06 15.14
CA PRO A 18 2.65 -3.26 14.14
C PRO A 18 1.97 -1.94 13.77
N ASN A 19 1.45 -1.85 12.55
CA ASN A 19 0.68 -0.69 12.11
C ASN A 19 -0.59 -0.50 12.95
N ILE A 20 -1.17 -1.60 13.42
CA ILE A 20 -2.31 -1.58 14.35
C ILE A 20 -1.85 -2.29 15.63
N GLU A 21 -1.59 -1.52 16.68
CA GLU A 21 -1.14 -2.05 17.97
C GLU A 21 -2.30 -2.61 18.79
N ASN A 22 -3.42 -1.91 18.79
CA ASN A 22 -4.63 -2.29 19.51
C ASN A 22 -5.83 -2.27 18.55
N LEU A 23 -6.26 -3.46 18.13
CA LEU A 23 -7.34 -3.61 17.16
C LEU A 23 -8.68 -3.06 17.68
N GLU A 24 -9.00 -3.28 18.94
CA GLU A 24 -10.27 -2.84 19.50
C GLU A 24 -10.35 -1.30 19.58
N GLU A 25 -9.26 -0.66 19.97
CA GLU A 25 -9.18 0.80 19.97
C GLU A 25 -9.22 1.36 18.55
N PHE A 26 -8.51 0.74 17.63
CA PHE A 26 -8.52 1.12 16.21
C PHE A 26 -9.95 1.06 15.63
N LYS A 27 -10.70 0.00 15.91
CA LYS A 27 -12.08 -0.14 15.43
C LYS A 27 -13.01 0.93 15.99
N LYS A 28 -12.83 1.33 17.25
CA LYS A 28 -13.65 2.38 17.88
C LYS A 28 -13.41 3.74 17.25
N ASN A 29 -12.17 4.04 16.89
CA ASN A 29 -11.75 5.33 16.37
C ASN A 29 -11.77 5.39 14.84
N PHE A 30 -12.07 4.28 14.17
CA PHE A 30 -12.10 4.21 12.71
C PHE A 30 -13.25 5.04 12.13
N ASP A 31 -12.93 5.89 11.17
CA ASP A 31 -13.90 6.67 10.40
C ASP A 31 -13.54 6.60 8.92
N TRP A 32 -14.54 6.34 8.09
CA TRP A 32 -14.38 6.34 6.64
C TRP A 32 -13.95 7.70 6.08
N GLU A 33 -14.31 8.79 6.76
CA GLU A 33 -13.91 10.13 6.35
C GLU A 33 -12.38 10.29 6.38
N ASP A 34 -11.71 9.68 7.36
CA ASP A 34 -10.25 9.67 7.43
C ASP A 34 -9.64 8.97 6.21
N VAL A 35 -10.24 7.85 5.79
CA VAL A 35 -9.83 7.12 4.58
C VAL A 35 -10.02 7.98 3.33
N PHE A 36 -11.14 8.68 3.22
CA PHE A 36 -11.41 9.60 2.11
C PHE A 36 -10.35 10.70 2.02
N ASN A 37 -9.91 11.23 3.16
CA ASN A 37 -8.91 12.29 3.21
C ASN A 37 -7.50 11.81 2.83
N GLU A 38 -7.22 10.53 2.95
CA GLU A 38 -5.94 9.93 2.57
C GLU A 38 -5.84 9.64 1.06
N ILE A 39 -6.96 9.54 0.37
CA ILE A 39 -7.01 9.19 -1.06
C ILE A 39 -6.73 10.42 -1.92
N SER A 40 -5.87 10.25 -2.93
CA SER A 40 -5.61 11.27 -3.95
C SER A 40 -6.72 11.26 -5.00
N TRP A 41 -7.64 12.18 -4.89
CA TRP A 41 -8.76 12.31 -5.83
C TRP A 41 -8.35 13.05 -7.11
N LEU A 42 -9.04 12.75 -8.21
CA LEU A 42 -8.94 13.55 -9.43
C LEU A 42 -9.47 14.97 -9.18
N PRO A 43 -9.01 15.99 -9.93
CA PRO A 43 -9.67 17.29 -9.93
C PRO A 43 -11.15 17.12 -10.19
N GLY A 44 -11.99 17.65 -9.30
CA GLY A 44 -13.45 17.48 -9.35
C GLY A 44 -14.00 16.32 -8.50
N GLY A 45 -13.14 15.58 -7.78
CA GLY A 45 -13.55 14.60 -6.78
C GLY A 45 -13.80 13.18 -7.29
N GLY A 46 -13.41 12.87 -8.53
CA GLY A 46 -13.51 11.51 -9.07
C GLY A 46 -12.39 10.60 -8.56
N LEU A 47 -12.67 9.31 -8.42
CA LEU A 47 -11.69 8.29 -8.06
C LEU A 47 -11.21 7.55 -9.31
N ASN A 48 -9.89 7.46 -9.49
CA ASN A 48 -9.25 6.70 -10.56
C ASN A 48 -8.06 5.94 -10.00
N ASN A 49 -8.06 4.61 -10.13
CA ASN A 49 -7.01 3.76 -9.57
C ASN A 49 -5.62 4.05 -10.15
N ALA A 50 -5.52 4.28 -11.45
CA ALA A 50 -4.24 4.62 -12.08
C ALA A 50 -3.70 5.94 -11.55
N HIS A 51 -4.56 6.93 -11.33
CA HIS A 51 -4.17 8.20 -10.72
C HIS A 51 -3.66 8.00 -9.30
N VAL A 52 -4.40 7.28 -8.46
CA VAL A 52 -4.03 7.02 -7.05
C VAL A 52 -2.72 6.24 -6.95
N CYS A 53 -2.56 5.20 -7.77
CA CYS A 53 -1.43 4.29 -7.67
C CYS A 53 -0.16 4.79 -8.37
N ILE A 54 -0.29 5.63 -9.38
CA ILE A 54 0.84 6.04 -10.23
C ILE A 54 0.98 7.55 -10.29
N ASP A 55 0.03 8.24 -10.89
CA ASP A 55 0.15 9.68 -11.20
C ASP A 55 0.33 10.54 -9.95
N SER A 56 -0.39 10.24 -8.88
CA SER A 56 -0.30 10.99 -7.63
C SER A 56 1.10 10.91 -7.00
N HIS A 57 1.78 9.77 -7.14
CA HIS A 57 3.15 9.60 -6.64
C HIS A 57 4.16 10.43 -7.43
N VAL A 58 3.96 10.58 -8.73
CA VAL A 58 4.78 11.50 -9.56
C VAL A 58 4.54 12.94 -9.14
N GLU A 59 3.28 13.34 -8.99
CA GLU A 59 2.89 14.71 -8.62
C GLU A 59 3.39 15.12 -7.23
N THR A 60 3.51 14.16 -6.30
CA THR A 60 4.01 14.42 -4.94
C THR A 60 5.53 14.30 -4.79
N GLY A 61 6.27 14.18 -5.89
CA GLY A 61 7.74 14.16 -5.89
C GLY A 61 8.38 12.80 -5.74
N ASN A 62 7.62 11.72 -5.88
CA ASN A 62 8.12 10.34 -5.78
C ASN A 62 8.36 9.68 -7.15
N GLY A 63 8.37 10.45 -8.23
CA GLY A 63 8.49 9.92 -9.60
C GLY A 63 9.72 9.07 -9.87
N GLU A 64 10.84 9.39 -9.23
CA GLU A 64 12.11 8.67 -9.40
C GLU A 64 12.22 7.41 -8.54
N LYS A 65 11.27 7.16 -7.64
CA LYS A 65 11.27 5.94 -6.83
C LYS A 65 10.89 4.72 -7.67
N LYS A 66 11.52 3.59 -7.36
CA LYS A 66 11.17 2.31 -8.00
C LYS A 66 9.75 1.92 -7.62
N ALA A 67 8.91 1.74 -8.62
CA ALA A 67 7.53 1.32 -8.45
C ALA A 67 7.34 -0.17 -8.70
N MET A 68 8.13 -0.75 -9.62
CA MET A 68 8.02 -2.15 -9.99
C MET A 68 9.38 -2.71 -10.35
N ILE A 69 9.66 -3.94 -9.92
CA ILE A 69 10.81 -4.73 -10.32
C ILE A 69 10.29 -6.02 -10.92
N TRP A 70 10.65 -6.27 -12.18
CA TRP A 70 10.29 -7.51 -12.86
C TRP A 70 11.49 -8.43 -12.95
N HIS A 71 11.27 -9.71 -12.65
CA HIS A 71 12.26 -10.77 -12.80
C HIS A 71 11.77 -11.80 -13.80
N GLY A 72 12.54 -12.06 -14.84
CA GLY A 72 12.26 -13.08 -15.83
C GLY A 72 12.81 -14.44 -15.45
N LYS A 73 12.42 -15.45 -16.23
CA LYS A 73 12.82 -16.84 -16.01
C LYS A 73 14.33 -17.08 -16.15
N ASN A 74 15.01 -16.31 -16.99
CA ASN A 74 16.44 -16.46 -17.30
C ASN A 74 17.31 -15.39 -16.64
N ASP A 75 17.01 -15.06 -15.38
CA ASP A 75 17.70 -14.03 -14.60
C ASP A 75 17.56 -12.61 -15.18
N GLU A 76 16.61 -12.40 -16.05
CA GLU A 76 16.28 -11.09 -16.59
C GLU A 76 15.72 -10.21 -15.45
N LYS A 77 16.12 -8.95 -15.46
CA LYS A 77 15.63 -7.99 -14.48
C LYS A 77 15.33 -6.65 -15.15
N GLU A 78 14.14 -6.13 -14.92
CA GLU A 78 13.75 -4.79 -15.34
C GLU A 78 13.23 -4.01 -14.15
N GLU A 79 13.57 -2.74 -14.07
CA GLU A 79 13.12 -1.83 -13.02
C GLU A 79 12.39 -0.65 -13.64
N TYR A 80 11.26 -0.29 -13.03
CA TYR A 80 10.43 0.82 -13.46
C TYR A 80 10.19 1.78 -12.31
N THR A 81 10.42 3.06 -12.55
CA THR A 81 10.06 4.13 -11.63
C THR A 81 8.57 4.49 -11.81
N PHE A 82 8.03 5.31 -10.90
CA PHE A 82 6.67 5.84 -11.08
C PHE A 82 6.57 6.71 -12.34
N ASN A 83 7.63 7.47 -12.67
CA ASN A 83 7.69 8.22 -13.93
C ASN A 83 7.59 7.31 -15.15
N ASP A 84 8.30 6.19 -15.14
CA ASP A 84 8.25 5.22 -16.24
C ASP A 84 6.83 4.68 -16.43
N LEU A 85 6.16 4.30 -15.34
CA LEU A 85 4.80 3.77 -15.40
C LEU A 85 3.78 4.82 -15.87
N LYS A 86 3.97 6.07 -15.48
CA LYS A 86 3.10 7.17 -15.93
C LYS A 86 3.20 7.39 -17.44
N ASN A 87 4.36 7.19 -18.02
CA ASN A 87 4.65 7.43 -19.43
C ASN A 87 4.39 6.22 -20.34
N LEU A 88 3.97 5.09 -19.77
CA LEU A 88 3.58 3.92 -20.58
C LEU A 88 2.21 4.20 -21.34
#